data_1e3ae14cb18a0b20df71b53e58196cb5
#
_entry.id   1e3ae14cb18a0b20df71b53e58196cb5
#
_cell.length_a   1.000
_cell.length_b   1.000
_cell.length_c   1.000
_cell.angle_alpha   90.00
_cell.angle_beta   90.00
_cell.angle_gamma   90.00
#
_symmetry.space_group_name_H-M   'P 1'
#
loop_
_entity.id
_entity.type
_entity.pdbx_description
1 polymer ?
#
loop_
_entity_poly.entity_id
_entity_poly.type
_entity_poly.pdbx_seq_one_letter_code
_entity_poly.pdbx_strand_id
1 'polypeptide(L)'
;MVSNTNTIHEEVLKAANKDPGAAKLPDLFISYPKTVLAMNDSGILADYHDYFSENELKDFIPEFLGEGEIDGRLLVFPVAKSTEILFVNKTIFDRFSADTGASMEQLTTWEDLFDLSDTYYEWSDAQTPDVEGDGKSMFVHDYHFNYFQVGVESLGTDFFNGDRIVYDTSEFGQVWEPYARAAIEGGIWLNEGYATEPLRTGESIVSVASSASVLYYEDIVTYSDNRSEPIEIIARPVPVFKNGGKLVMQRGAGICLTKSDPEREEAAAKFVKWLTEPEKNVQFVTSVGYMPVTEKAFELLPEAINNLTNEKYKSLYQAFIDTQNEYTFYCAPQIESYLDSEMKFEKNIRMKLTSARKRYMNNEADIETLVWDTFQEFSDSME
;
A
#
# COMPACT_ATOMS: atom_id res chain seq x y z
N MET A 1 -13.17 -3.29 21.64
CA MET A 1 -13.07 -3.53 20.17
C MET A 1 -11.87 -2.72 19.71
N VAL A 2 -10.88 -3.35 19.14
CA VAL A 2 -9.66 -2.68 18.69
C VAL A 2 -9.98 -1.99 17.37
N SER A 3 -9.69 -0.70 17.23
CA SER A 3 -10.23 0.16 16.17
C SER A 3 -9.25 0.44 15.01
N ASN A 4 -7.98 0.11 15.15
CA ASN A 4 -6.98 0.30 14.09
C ASN A 4 -5.76 -0.61 14.26
N THR A 5 -4.92 -0.70 13.23
CA THR A 5 -3.73 -1.55 13.18
C THR A 5 -2.72 -1.25 14.30
N ASN A 6 -2.49 0.03 14.63
CA ASN A 6 -1.55 0.41 15.67
C ASN A 6 -2.01 -0.07 17.03
N THR A 7 -3.32 0.02 17.31
CA THR A 7 -3.90 -0.49 18.57
C THR A 7 -3.76 -2.01 18.67
N ILE A 8 -3.92 -2.75 17.57
CA ILE A 8 -3.69 -4.21 17.55
C ILE A 8 -2.24 -4.51 17.87
N HIS A 9 -1.30 -3.82 17.25
CA HIS A 9 0.14 -3.97 17.49
C HIS A 9 0.47 -3.76 18.98
N GLU A 10 0.02 -2.64 19.57
CA GLU A 10 0.24 -2.36 21.00
C GLU A 10 -0.37 -3.41 21.91
N GLU A 11 -1.62 -3.82 21.70
CA GLU A 11 -2.29 -4.80 22.54
C GLU A 11 -1.65 -6.20 22.44
N VAL A 12 -1.20 -6.61 21.25
CA VAL A 12 -0.46 -7.84 21.06
C VAL A 12 0.88 -7.80 21.81
N LEU A 13 1.63 -6.69 21.73
CA LEU A 13 2.89 -6.54 22.46
C LEU A 13 2.70 -6.56 23.96
N LYS A 14 1.71 -5.82 24.50
CA LYS A 14 1.37 -5.86 25.92
C LYS A 14 1.04 -7.27 26.40
N ALA A 15 0.25 -8.01 25.62
CA ALA A 15 -0.12 -9.38 25.94
C ALA A 15 1.07 -10.34 25.88
N ALA A 16 1.91 -10.24 24.86
CA ALA A 16 3.12 -11.04 24.67
C ALA A 16 4.14 -10.80 25.81
N ASN A 17 4.34 -9.53 26.19
CA ASN A 17 5.27 -9.12 27.24
C ASN A 17 4.69 -9.29 28.65
N LYS A 18 3.44 -9.74 28.79
CA LYS A 18 2.74 -9.94 30.07
C LYS A 18 2.66 -8.66 30.91
N ASP A 19 2.42 -7.53 30.28
CA ASP A 19 2.30 -6.25 30.94
C ASP A 19 1.15 -6.26 31.97
N PRO A 20 1.25 -5.50 33.07
CA PRO A 20 0.20 -5.43 34.09
C PRO A 20 -1.15 -5.01 33.49
N GLY A 21 -2.15 -5.88 33.60
CA GLY A 21 -3.49 -5.63 33.09
C GLY A 21 -3.73 -6.05 31.64
N ALA A 22 -2.71 -6.54 30.93
CA ALA A 22 -2.87 -7.06 29.57
C ALA A 22 -3.67 -8.37 29.55
N ALA A 23 -4.42 -8.58 28.48
CA ALA A 23 -5.08 -9.85 28.22
C ALA A 23 -4.05 -10.96 27.91
N LYS A 24 -4.44 -12.23 28.02
CA LYS A 24 -3.62 -13.31 27.50
C LYS A 24 -3.73 -13.34 25.97
N LEU A 25 -2.65 -13.72 25.30
CA LEU A 25 -2.72 -14.04 23.87
C LEU A 25 -3.73 -15.19 23.64
N PRO A 26 -4.61 -15.07 22.64
CA PRO A 26 -5.44 -16.21 22.21
C PRO A 26 -4.59 -17.27 21.50
N ASP A 27 -5.17 -18.46 21.25
CA ASP A 27 -4.46 -19.52 20.53
C ASP A 27 -4.01 -19.06 19.13
N LEU A 28 -4.87 -18.34 18.43
CA LEU A 28 -4.58 -17.69 17.15
C LEU A 28 -4.86 -16.19 17.23
N PHE A 29 -3.98 -15.39 16.66
CA PHE A 29 -4.17 -13.95 16.54
C PHE A 29 -3.54 -13.41 15.26
N ILE A 30 -4.09 -12.33 14.75
CA ILE A 30 -3.57 -11.63 13.57
C ILE A 30 -2.43 -10.72 14.01
N SER A 31 -1.31 -10.77 13.30
CA SER A 31 -0.15 -9.91 13.56
C SER A 31 0.67 -9.66 12.29
N TYR A 32 1.65 -8.80 12.44
CA TYR A 32 2.64 -8.48 11.40
C TYR A 32 4.03 -8.97 11.84
N PRO A 33 4.93 -9.28 10.89
CA PRO A 33 6.31 -9.64 11.23
C PRO A 33 6.99 -8.59 12.12
N LYS A 34 6.82 -7.31 11.85
CA LYS A 34 7.35 -6.20 12.68
C LYS A 34 6.87 -6.24 14.14
N THR A 35 5.64 -6.72 14.37
CA THR A 35 5.12 -6.89 15.75
C THR A 35 5.80 -8.06 16.46
N VAL A 36 6.04 -9.15 15.73
CA VAL A 36 6.72 -10.33 16.29
C VAL A 36 8.19 -10.02 16.60
N LEU A 37 8.87 -9.26 15.73
CA LEU A 37 10.24 -8.79 15.94
C LEU A 37 10.37 -7.89 17.19
N ALA A 38 9.33 -7.12 17.50
CA ALA A 38 9.28 -6.25 18.66
C ALA A 38 8.89 -6.96 19.98
N MET A 39 8.58 -8.27 19.96
CA MET A 39 8.31 -9.05 21.17
C MET A 39 9.59 -9.32 21.95
N ASN A 40 9.54 -9.20 23.28
CA ASN A 40 10.67 -9.55 24.17
C ASN A 40 11.05 -11.03 24.07
N ASP A 41 10.09 -11.89 23.79
CA ASP A 41 10.28 -13.34 23.62
C ASP A 41 9.33 -13.88 22.55
N SER A 42 9.84 -14.07 21.33
CA SER A 42 9.09 -14.74 20.25
C SER A 42 8.98 -16.26 20.47
N GLY A 43 9.68 -16.82 21.46
CA GLY A 43 9.60 -18.23 21.83
C GLY A 43 8.24 -18.67 22.37
N ILE A 44 7.34 -17.72 22.66
CA ILE A 44 5.93 -17.99 23.00
C ILE A 44 5.08 -18.36 21.79
N LEU A 45 5.60 -18.21 20.58
CA LEU A 45 4.92 -18.58 19.33
C LEU A 45 5.38 -19.96 18.86
N ALA A 46 4.44 -20.76 18.37
CA ALA A 46 4.70 -22.03 17.72
C ALA A 46 5.20 -21.80 16.29
N ASP A 47 6.05 -22.70 15.82
CA ASP A 47 6.56 -22.71 14.47
C ASP A 47 5.60 -23.49 13.56
N TYR A 48 5.10 -22.86 12.51
CA TYR A 48 4.20 -23.55 11.57
C TYR A 48 4.89 -24.66 10.78
N HIS A 49 6.23 -24.71 10.70
CA HIS A 49 6.95 -25.85 10.14
C HIS A 49 6.71 -27.16 10.90
N ASP A 50 6.32 -27.10 12.17
CA ASP A 50 5.96 -28.27 12.95
C ASP A 50 4.58 -28.86 12.56
N TYR A 51 3.74 -28.07 11.87
CA TYR A 51 2.35 -28.41 11.54
C TYR A 51 2.08 -28.56 10.06
N PHE A 52 2.88 -27.91 9.20
CA PHE A 52 2.79 -27.99 7.75
C PHE A 52 3.98 -28.75 7.19
N SER A 53 3.73 -29.74 6.37
CA SER A 53 4.80 -30.42 5.62
C SER A 53 5.37 -29.49 4.53
N GLU A 54 6.62 -29.74 4.13
CA GLU A 54 7.24 -29.04 3.01
C GLU A 54 6.40 -29.07 1.72
N ASN A 55 5.66 -30.17 1.49
CA ASN A 55 4.80 -30.30 0.31
C ASN A 55 3.57 -29.40 0.40
N GLU A 56 2.98 -29.22 1.59
CA GLU A 56 1.87 -28.30 1.79
C GLU A 56 2.32 -26.85 1.62
N LEU A 57 3.51 -26.50 2.12
CA LEU A 57 4.06 -25.15 2.00
C LEU A 57 4.41 -24.76 0.55
N LYS A 58 4.76 -25.72 -0.32
CA LYS A 58 5.03 -25.46 -1.75
C LYS A 58 3.83 -24.96 -2.55
N ASP A 59 2.62 -25.16 -2.07
CA ASP A 59 1.42 -24.64 -2.72
C ASP A 59 1.22 -23.13 -2.48
N PHE A 60 1.91 -22.54 -1.49
CA PHE A 60 1.83 -21.11 -1.14
C PHE A 60 2.75 -20.26 -2.02
N ILE A 61 2.36 -19.01 -2.21
CA ILE A 61 3.23 -18.00 -2.85
C ILE A 61 4.48 -17.82 -1.98
N PRO A 62 5.69 -18.05 -2.53
CA PRO A 62 6.92 -18.06 -1.72
C PRO A 62 7.19 -16.77 -0.97
N GLU A 63 6.93 -15.62 -1.60
CA GLU A 63 7.11 -14.30 -1.00
C GLU A 63 6.19 -14.09 0.21
N PHE A 64 4.99 -14.69 0.19
CA PHE A 64 4.03 -14.59 1.29
C PHE A 64 4.45 -15.41 2.51
N LEU A 65 5.09 -16.57 2.30
CA LEU A 65 5.70 -17.34 3.38
C LEU A 65 6.96 -16.66 3.91
N GLY A 66 7.84 -16.22 3.01
CA GLY A 66 9.13 -15.62 3.36
C GLY A 66 9.00 -14.39 4.26
N GLU A 67 7.97 -13.57 4.07
CA GLU A 67 7.71 -12.44 4.98
C GLU A 67 7.40 -12.89 6.42
N GLY A 68 6.77 -14.06 6.57
CA GLY A 68 6.39 -14.63 7.87
C GLY A 68 7.50 -15.42 8.58
N GLU A 69 8.62 -15.66 7.90
CA GLU A 69 9.78 -16.34 8.46
C GLU A 69 10.63 -15.37 9.27
N ILE A 70 10.85 -15.68 10.54
CA ILE A 70 11.65 -14.89 11.48
C ILE A 70 12.65 -15.84 12.15
N ASP A 71 13.93 -15.57 12.00
CA ASP A 71 15.01 -16.41 12.54
C ASP A 71 14.89 -17.89 12.15
N GLY A 72 14.50 -18.17 10.91
CA GLY A 72 14.33 -19.52 10.36
C GLY A 72 13.11 -20.28 10.88
N ARG A 73 12.15 -19.58 11.51
CA ARG A 73 10.87 -20.12 11.98
C ARG A 73 9.71 -19.41 11.27
N LEU A 74 8.74 -20.13 10.79
CA LEU A 74 7.52 -19.58 10.20
C LEU A 74 6.53 -19.20 11.31
N LEU A 75 6.60 -17.96 11.78
CA LEU A 75 5.83 -17.47 12.92
C LEU A 75 4.58 -16.67 12.55
N VAL A 76 4.54 -16.12 11.33
CA VAL A 76 3.41 -15.32 10.83
C VAL A 76 2.89 -15.96 9.55
N PHE A 77 1.88 -16.80 9.68
CA PHE A 77 1.38 -17.62 8.57
C PHE A 77 0.43 -16.80 7.67
N PRO A 78 0.64 -16.76 6.33
CA PRO A 78 -0.24 -16.04 5.43
C PRO A 78 -1.59 -16.76 5.26
N VAL A 79 -2.70 -16.06 5.47
CA VAL A 79 -4.06 -16.56 5.22
C VAL A 79 -4.83 -15.67 4.26
N ALA A 80 -4.42 -14.42 4.15
CA ALA A 80 -4.91 -13.42 3.21
C ALA A 80 -3.84 -12.34 3.11
N LYS A 81 -3.46 -11.96 1.90
CA LYS A 81 -2.45 -10.92 1.68
C LYS A 81 -3.06 -9.74 0.94
N SER A 82 -2.52 -8.58 1.14
CA SER A 82 -2.84 -7.38 0.37
C SER A 82 -1.58 -6.88 -0.35
N THR A 83 -1.80 -6.01 -1.30
CA THR A 83 -0.74 -5.31 -2.01
C THR A 83 -1.19 -3.87 -2.25
N GLU A 84 -0.35 -3.05 -2.82
CA GLU A 84 -0.75 -1.74 -3.30
C GLU A 84 -1.46 -1.87 -4.65
N ILE A 85 -2.52 -1.10 -4.82
CA ILE A 85 -3.37 -1.08 -6.01
C ILE A 85 -3.63 0.37 -6.38
N LEU A 86 -3.66 0.64 -7.68
CA LEU A 86 -4.11 1.91 -8.24
C LEU A 86 -5.64 1.91 -8.33
N PHE A 87 -6.30 2.79 -7.57
CA PHE A 87 -7.74 3.06 -7.66
C PHE A 87 -7.97 4.34 -8.45
N VAL A 88 -8.94 4.31 -9.36
CA VAL A 88 -9.26 5.43 -10.24
C VAL A 88 -10.75 5.74 -10.16
N ASN A 89 -11.11 6.99 -9.90
CA ASN A 89 -12.44 7.51 -10.14
C ASN A 89 -12.63 7.64 -11.65
N LYS A 90 -13.14 6.57 -12.27
CA LYS A 90 -13.31 6.48 -13.71
C LYS A 90 -14.26 7.54 -14.25
N THR A 91 -15.31 7.87 -13.50
CA THR A 91 -16.31 8.85 -13.93
C THR A 91 -15.72 10.24 -14.14
N ILE A 92 -14.88 10.70 -13.20
CA ILE A 92 -14.23 12.01 -13.33
C ILE A 92 -13.07 11.92 -14.33
N PHE A 93 -12.34 10.81 -14.33
CA PHE A 93 -11.26 10.60 -15.29
C PHE A 93 -11.77 10.61 -16.74
N ASP A 94 -12.93 10.00 -17.04
CA ASP A 94 -13.53 9.98 -18.36
C ASP A 94 -13.90 11.40 -18.84
N ARG A 95 -14.36 12.30 -17.93
CA ARG A 95 -14.61 13.72 -18.26
C ARG A 95 -13.30 14.43 -18.59
N PHE A 96 -12.31 14.29 -17.74
CA PHE A 96 -10.98 14.82 -17.97
C PHE A 96 -10.39 14.33 -19.31
N SER A 97 -10.49 13.04 -19.57
CA SER A 97 -10.07 12.41 -20.83
C SER A 97 -10.78 13.00 -22.05
N ALA A 98 -12.09 13.23 -21.96
CA ALA A 98 -12.88 13.79 -23.07
C ALA A 98 -12.44 15.22 -23.44
N ASP A 99 -12.04 16.01 -22.47
CA ASP A 99 -11.66 17.40 -22.68
C ASP A 99 -10.18 17.57 -23.10
N THR A 100 -9.29 16.68 -22.61
CA THR A 100 -7.83 16.83 -22.77
C THR A 100 -7.19 15.78 -23.67
N GLY A 101 -7.86 14.67 -23.96
CA GLY A 101 -7.29 13.52 -24.68
C GLY A 101 -6.46 12.60 -23.78
N ALA A 102 -6.46 12.79 -22.45
CA ALA A 102 -5.82 11.90 -21.50
C ALA A 102 -6.32 10.45 -21.65
N SER A 103 -5.46 9.48 -21.41
CA SER A 103 -5.83 8.06 -21.52
C SER A 103 -5.42 7.25 -20.29
N MET A 104 -6.14 6.15 -20.02
CA MET A 104 -5.83 5.21 -18.94
C MET A 104 -4.45 4.54 -19.11
N GLU A 105 -3.87 4.53 -20.32
CA GLU A 105 -2.54 4.00 -20.56
C GLU A 105 -1.44 4.85 -19.91
N GLN A 106 -1.68 6.16 -19.77
CA GLN A 106 -0.76 7.07 -19.08
C GLN A 106 -0.70 6.81 -17.56
N LEU A 107 -1.62 6.01 -17.01
CA LEU A 107 -1.60 5.59 -15.61
C LEU A 107 -0.78 4.29 -15.39
N THR A 108 -0.06 3.79 -16.39
CA THR A 108 0.73 2.56 -16.29
C THR A 108 2.18 2.79 -15.89
N THR A 109 2.68 4.01 -16.02
CA THR A 109 4.01 4.41 -15.54
C THR A 109 3.92 5.60 -14.60
N TRP A 110 4.86 5.68 -13.65
CA TRP A 110 4.89 6.78 -12.69
C TRP A 110 5.15 8.12 -13.36
N GLU A 111 6.07 8.15 -14.32
CA GLU A 111 6.42 9.36 -15.06
C GLU A 111 5.21 9.92 -15.81
N ASP A 112 4.51 9.07 -16.57
CA ASP A 112 3.35 9.53 -17.36
C ASP A 112 2.17 9.92 -16.45
N LEU A 113 1.99 9.25 -15.29
CA LEU A 113 0.97 9.61 -14.30
C LEU A 113 1.24 11.00 -13.71
N PHE A 114 2.51 11.29 -13.37
CA PHE A 114 2.86 12.59 -12.79
C PHE A 114 2.82 13.71 -13.82
N ASP A 115 3.27 13.49 -15.06
CA ASP A 115 3.09 14.42 -16.16
C ASP A 115 1.59 14.73 -16.38
N LEU A 116 0.73 13.70 -16.27
CA LEU A 116 -0.71 13.85 -16.42
C LEU A 116 -1.33 14.64 -15.24
N SER A 117 -0.73 14.57 -14.06
CA SER A 117 -1.25 15.23 -12.87
C SER A 117 -1.19 16.75 -12.95
N ASP A 118 -0.19 17.31 -13.62
CA ASP A 118 -0.11 18.75 -13.93
C ASP A 118 -1.24 19.18 -14.88
N THR A 119 -1.44 18.42 -15.97
CA THR A 119 -2.55 18.65 -16.89
C THR A 119 -3.92 18.59 -16.18
N TYR A 120 -4.09 17.69 -15.22
CA TYR A 120 -5.32 17.59 -14.43
C TYR A 120 -5.50 18.78 -13.51
N TYR A 121 -4.43 19.25 -12.87
CA TYR A 121 -4.47 20.45 -12.03
C TYR A 121 -4.94 21.68 -12.83
N GLU A 122 -4.34 21.92 -13.99
CA GLU A 122 -4.72 23.02 -14.87
C GLU A 122 -6.17 22.87 -15.39
N TRP A 123 -6.57 21.65 -15.80
CA TRP A 123 -7.93 21.37 -16.25
C TRP A 123 -8.97 21.62 -15.16
N SER A 124 -8.67 21.26 -13.93
CA SER A 124 -9.60 21.46 -12.81
C SER A 124 -9.66 22.92 -12.35
N ASP A 125 -8.54 23.64 -12.37
CA ASP A 125 -8.47 25.08 -12.09
C ASP A 125 -9.32 25.90 -13.10
N ALA A 126 -9.26 25.52 -14.37
CA ALA A 126 -10.07 26.13 -15.42
C ALA A 126 -11.60 25.94 -15.26
N GLN A 127 -12.06 25.02 -14.39
CA GLN A 127 -13.49 24.87 -14.09
C GLN A 127 -14.02 25.98 -13.16
N THR A 128 -13.14 26.70 -12.47
CA THR A 128 -13.45 27.78 -11.53
C THR A 128 -12.73 29.08 -11.92
N PRO A 129 -13.02 29.67 -13.11
CA PRO A 129 -12.22 30.75 -13.68
C PRO A 129 -12.19 32.05 -12.85
N ASP A 130 -13.07 32.19 -11.87
CA ASP A 130 -13.11 33.31 -10.93
C ASP A 130 -12.16 33.13 -9.72
N VAL A 131 -11.53 31.95 -9.56
CA VAL A 131 -10.62 31.63 -8.46
C VAL A 131 -9.35 31.01 -9.06
N GLU A 132 -8.29 31.77 -9.17
CA GLU A 132 -7.03 31.32 -9.73
C GLU A 132 -6.26 30.46 -8.72
N GLY A 133 -5.73 29.32 -9.17
CA GLY A 133 -4.85 28.44 -8.39
C GLY A 133 -5.58 27.52 -7.41
N ASP A 134 -6.87 27.25 -7.61
CA ASP A 134 -7.67 26.30 -6.83
C ASP A 134 -7.80 24.91 -7.49
N GLY A 135 -6.94 24.63 -8.47
CA GLY A 135 -6.85 23.32 -9.13
C GLY A 135 -6.72 22.16 -8.13
N LYS A 136 -7.31 21.04 -8.50
CA LYS A 136 -7.34 19.83 -7.67
C LYS A 136 -6.17 18.91 -7.95
N SER A 137 -5.70 18.24 -6.94
CA SER A 137 -4.67 17.21 -7.10
C SER A 137 -5.24 16.00 -7.84
N MET A 138 -4.51 15.46 -8.81
CA MET A 138 -4.93 14.24 -9.49
C MET A 138 -4.73 13.01 -8.60
N PHE A 139 -3.61 12.97 -7.88
CA PHE A 139 -3.07 11.76 -7.27
C PHE A 139 -2.89 11.88 -5.76
N VAL A 140 -3.07 10.75 -5.05
CA VAL A 140 -2.70 10.57 -3.64
C VAL A 140 -2.07 9.19 -3.42
N HIS A 141 -1.01 9.13 -2.64
CA HIS A 141 -0.43 7.88 -2.16
C HIS A 141 -0.70 7.70 -0.67
N ASP A 142 -1.19 6.50 -0.29
CA ASP A 142 -1.50 6.18 1.11
C ASP A 142 -0.23 6.16 1.97
N TYR A 143 0.88 5.68 1.36
CA TYR A 143 2.21 5.59 1.99
C TYR A 143 3.29 6.06 1.03
N HIS A 144 3.77 7.31 1.18
CA HIS A 144 4.87 7.86 0.36
C HIS A 144 6.14 7.01 0.49
N PHE A 145 6.43 6.52 1.68
CA PHE A 145 7.58 5.67 1.96
C PHE A 145 7.66 4.44 1.04
N ASN A 146 6.53 3.78 0.82
CA ASN A 146 6.47 2.61 -0.07
C ASN A 146 6.77 2.98 -1.53
N TYR A 147 6.27 4.12 -2.01
CA TYR A 147 6.57 4.61 -3.35
C TYR A 147 8.08 4.77 -3.55
N PHE A 148 8.76 5.42 -2.60
CA PHE A 148 10.20 5.63 -2.69
C PHE A 148 10.97 4.32 -2.56
N GLN A 149 10.62 3.49 -1.61
CA GLN A 149 11.29 2.21 -1.39
C GLN A 149 11.16 1.29 -2.61
N VAL A 150 9.94 1.01 -3.05
CA VAL A 150 9.71 0.13 -4.20
C VAL A 150 10.25 0.74 -5.50
N GLY A 151 10.18 2.06 -5.64
CA GLY A 151 10.73 2.77 -6.78
C GLY A 151 12.24 2.57 -6.93
N VAL A 152 13.01 2.82 -5.87
CA VAL A 152 14.48 2.66 -5.86
C VAL A 152 14.87 1.20 -6.10
N GLU A 153 14.23 0.26 -5.39
CA GLU A 153 14.46 -1.18 -5.55
C GLU A 153 14.13 -1.65 -6.98
N SER A 154 13.06 -1.12 -7.58
CA SER A 154 12.68 -1.46 -8.95
C SER A 154 13.70 -1.02 -10.00
N LEU A 155 14.45 0.03 -9.70
CA LEU A 155 15.55 0.53 -10.54
C LEU A 155 16.88 -0.22 -10.32
N GLY A 156 16.89 -1.21 -9.42
CA GLY A 156 18.03 -2.11 -9.20
C GLY A 156 19.03 -1.66 -8.16
N THR A 157 18.66 -0.76 -7.28
CA THR A 157 19.50 -0.27 -6.17
C THR A 157 18.79 -0.51 -4.83
N ASP A 158 19.54 -0.95 -3.82
CA ASP A 158 19.00 -1.16 -2.48
C ASP A 158 18.59 0.18 -1.85
N PHE A 159 17.34 0.25 -1.37
CA PHE A 159 16.84 1.42 -0.65
C PHE A 159 17.45 1.55 0.75
N PHE A 160 17.77 0.41 1.38
CA PHE A 160 18.44 0.36 2.66
C PHE A 160 19.87 -0.17 2.54
N ASN A 161 20.79 0.42 3.32
CA ASN A 161 22.10 -0.17 3.62
C ASN A 161 22.17 -0.45 5.12
N GLY A 162 21.98 -1.72 5.50
CA GLY A 162 21.77 -2.11 6.88
C GLY A 162 20.45 -1.53 7.42
N ASP A 163 20.54 -0.63 8.40
CA ASP A 163 19.40 0.02 9.05
C ASP A 163 19.15 1.47 8.57
N ARG A 164 19.87 1.92 7.52
CA ARG A 164 19.81 3.30 7.03
C ARG A 164 19.31 3.36 5.60
N ILE A 165 18.46 4.36 5.32
CA ILE A 165 18.05 4.69 3.96
C ILE A 165 19.21 5.35 3.21
N VAL A 166 19.40 4.97 1.95
CA VAL A 166 20.43 5.51 1.07
C VAL A 166 19.83 6.54 0.13
N TYR A 167 20.18 7.82 0.34
CA TYR A 167 19.62 8.94 -0.44
C TYR A 167 20.51 9.37 -1.61
N ASP A 168 21.80 9.06 -1.58
CA ASP A 168 22.82 9.58 -2.50
C ASP A 168 23.02 8.73 -3.77
N THR A 169 21.97 8.02 -4.20
CA THR A 169 21.97 7.24 -5.43
C THR A 169 21.27 7.96 -6.57
N SER A 170 21.70 7.65 -7.81
CA SER A 170 21.02 8.17 -9.00
C SER A 170 19.57 7.69 -9.11
N GLU A 171 19.30 6.49 -8.64
CA GLU A 171 17.97 5.85 -8.64
C GLU A 171 17.04 6.56 -7.66
N PHE A 172 17.53 6.95 -6.48
CA PHE A 172 16.71 7.77 -5.57
C PHE A 172 16.35 9.11 -6.21
N GLY A 173 17.31 9.74 -6.91
CA GLY A 173 17.04 10.97 -7.67
C GLY A 173 16.00 10.79 -8.78
N GLN A 174 16.02 9.65 -9.49
CA GLN A 174 15.05 9.32 -10.53
C GLN A 174 13.64 9.09 -9.97
N VAL A 175 13.52 8.57 -8.75
CA VAL A 175 12.25 8.41 -8.05
C VAL A 175 11.77 9.74 -7.46
N TRP A 176 12.69 10.53 -6.93
CA TRP A 176 12.40 11.82 -6.29
C TRP A 176 11.86 12.87 -7.26
N GLU A 177 12.57 13.07 -8.36
CA GLU A 177 12.33 14.20 -9.28
C GLU A 177 10.88 14.27 -9.77
N PRO A 178 10.29 13.22 -10.40
CA PRO A 178 8.93 13.32 -10.92
C PRO A 178 7.89 13.46 -9.79
N TYR A 179 8.11 12.81 -8.66
CA TYR A 179 7.23 12.91 -7.50
C TYR A 179 7.24 14.31 -6.89
N ALA A 180 8.43 14.85 -6.62
CA ALA A 180 8.58 16.16 -6.00
C ALA A 180 8.04 17.28 -6.92
N ARG A 181 8.31 17.19 -8.22
CA ARG A 181 7.78 18.12 -9.23
C ARG A 181 6.26 18.12 -9.18
N ALA A 182 5.62 16.97 -9.36
CA ALA A 182 4.17 16.85 -9.34
C ALA A 182 3.55 17.35 -8.02
N ALA A 183 4.22 17.09 -6.88
CA ALA A 183 3.78 17.56 -5.57
C ALA A 183 3.87 19.09 -5.43
N ILE A 184 4.96 19.70 -5.92
CA ILE A 184 5.20 21.14 -5.86
C ILE A 184 4.23 21.88 -6.80
N GLU A 185 3.97 21.35 -7.99
CA GLU A 185 3.01 21.89 -8.96
C GLU A 185 1.55 21.68 -8.55
N GLY A 186 1.28 20.76 -7.60
CA GLY A 186 -0.05 20.57 -7.01
C GLY A 186 -0.80 19.35 -7.49
N GLY A 187 -0.16 18.53 -8.32
CA GLY A 187 -0.72 17.27 -8.82
C GLY A 187 -0.90 16.19 -7.75
N ILE A 188 -0.21 16.31 -6.60
CA ILE A 188 -0.26 15.33 -5.50
C ILE A 188 -0.91 15.92 -4.25
N TRP A 189 -1.89 15.19 -3.70
CA TRP A 189 -2.52 15.53 -2.43
C TRP A 189 -1.62 15.12 -1.25
N LEU A 190 -1.17 16.10 -0.46
CA LEU A 190 -0.15 15.92 0.60
C LEU A 190 -0.72 15.98 2.03
N ASN A 191 -2.03 16.20 2.21
CA ASN A 191 -2.60 16.30 3.55
C ASN A 191 -2.54 14.95 4.29
N GLU A 192 -2.62 15.00 5.62
CA GLU A 192 -2.75 13.78 6.43
C GLU A 192 -4.13 13.14 6.23
N GLY A 193 -4.19 11.83 6.25
CA GLY A 193 -5.41 11.04 6.09
C GLY A 193 -5.22 9.85 5.17
N TYR A 194 -6.28 9.08 5.00
CA TYR A 194 -6.29 7.92 4.09
C TYR A 194 -6.53 8.37 2.66
N ALA A 195 -5.93 7.68 1.70
CA ALA A 195 -6.10 7.96 0.28
C ALA A 195 -7.57 7.90 -0.21
N THR A 196 -8.44 7.24 0.52
CA THR A 196 -9.89 7.19 0.23
C THR A 196 -10.61 8.52 0.48
N GLU A 197 -10.08 9.38 1.36
CA GLU A 197 -10.73 10.65 1.73
C GLU A 197 -10.80 11.65 0.58
N PRO A 198 -9.67 11.99 -0.10
CA PRO A 198 -9.73 12.94 -1.21
C PRO A 198 -10.50 12.39 -2.43
N LEU A 199 -10.57 11.06 -2.64
CA LEU A 199 -11.42 10.49 -3.69
C LEU A 199 -12.91 10.63 -3.37
N ARG A 200 -13.28 10.49 -2.09
CA ARG A 200 -14.67 10.67 -1.63
C ARG A 200 -15.15 12.12 -1.74
N THR A 201 -14.25 13.09 -1.59
CA THR A 201 -14.55 14.52 -1.68
C THR A 201 -14.31 15.12 -3.07
N GLY A 202 -13.75 14.33 -3.99
CA GLY A 202 -13.38 14.80 -5.33
C GLY A 202 -12.17 15.73 -5.35
N GLU A 203 -11.37 15.74 -4.29
CA GLU A 203 -10.09 16.48 -4.23
C GLU A 203 -8.96 15.74 -4.96
N SER A 204 -9.11 14.43 -5.15
CA SER A 204 -8.27 13.61 -6.02
C SER A 204 -9.11 12.57 -6.74
N ILE A 205 -8.59 12.05 -7.86
CA ILE A 205 -9.30 11.06 -8.67
C ILE A 205 -8.53 9.75 -8.86
N VAL A 206 -7.25 9.73 -8.51
CA VAL A 206 -6.37 8.56 -8.61
C VAL A 206 -5.66 8.39 -7.28
N SER A 207 -5.60 7.17 -6.80
CA SER A 207 -4.86 6.85 -5.57
C SER A 207 -4.14 5.52 -5.65
N VAL A 208 -2.99 5.43 -4.98
CA VAL A 208 -2.38 4.14 -4.63
C VAL A 208 -2.58 3.89 -3.15
N ALA A 209 -3.21 2.77 -2.84
CA ALA A 209 -3.52 2.37 -1.48
C ALA A 209 -3.51 0.84 -1.36
N SER A 210 -3.58 0.34 -0.11
CA SER A 210 -3.80 -1.09 0.12
C SER A 210 -5.05 -1.58 -0.60
N SER A 211 -4.98 -2.75 -1.21
CA SER A 211 -6.14 -3.41 -1.81
C SER A 211 -7.32 -3.56 -0.85
N ALA A 212 -7.06 -3.73 0.46
CA ALA A 212 -8.08 -3.77 1.49
C ALA A 212 -8.88 -2.46 1.62
N SER A 213 -8.34 -1.36 1.12
CA SER A 213 -9.03 -0.06 1.10
C SER A 213 -10.27 -0.06 0.18
N VAL A 214 -10.45 -1.07 -0.68
CA VAL A 214 -11.63 -1.23 -1.55
C VAL A 214 -12.96 -1.11 -0.79
N LEU A 215 -12.96 -1.54 0.48
CA LEU A 215 -14.13 -1.46 1.37
C LEU A 215 -14.56 -0.02 1.69
N TYR A 216 -13.65 0.95 1.57
CA TYR A 216 -13.82 2.34 1.98
C TYR A 216 -13.97 3.31 0.80
N TYR A 217 -13.78 2.84 -0.43
CA TYR A 217 -14.11 3.62 -1.63
C TYR A 217 -15.61 3.56 -1.89
N GLU A 218 -16.25 4.72 -1.80
CA GLU A 218 -17.69 4.86 -2.03
C GLU A 218 -17.99 4.99 -3.52
N ASP A 219 -19.21 4.64 -3.93
CA ASP A 219 -19.68 4.79 -5.30
C ASP A 219 -20.40 6.16 -5.51
N ILE A 220 -20.12 7.10 -4.61
CA ILE A 220 -20.63 8.48 -4.61
C ILE A 220 -19.50 9.41 -4.21
N VAL A 221 -19.30 10.50 -4.95
CA VAL A 221 -18.48 11.62 -4.53
C VAL A 221 -19.36 12.73 -3.95
N THR A 222 -18.91 13.37 -2.88
CA THR A 222 -19.58 14.53 -2.27
C THR A 222 -18.61 15.70 -2.19
N TYR A 223 -18.84 16.70 -3.00
CA TYR A 223 -18.01 17.90 -3.11
C TYR A 223 -18.16 18.85 -1.91
N SER A 224 -17.23 19.79 -1.77
CA SER A 224 -17.20 20.76 -0.68
C SER A 224 -18.46 21.66 -0.61
N ASP A 225 -19.17 21.83 -1.72
CA ASP A 225 -20.45 22.57 -1.81
C ASP A 225 -21.68 21.70 -1.50
N ASN A 226 -21.50 20.48 -0.98
CA ASN A 226 -22.51 19.47 -0.69
C ASN A 226 -23.27 18.89 -1.91
N ARG A 227 -22.82 19.15 -3.12
CA ARG A 227 -23.29 18.39 -4.28
C ARG A 227 -22.72 17.00 -4.24
N SER A 228 -23.53 16.01 -4.62
CA SER A 228 -23.09 14.61 -4.73
C SER A 228 -23.47 14.06 -6.09
N GLU A 229 -22.63 13.17 -6.61
CA GLU A 229 -22.94 12.42 -7.82
C GLU A 229 -22.44 10.96 -7.72
N PRO A 230 -23.13 10.03 -8.38
CA PRO A 230 -22.65 8.66 -8.47
C PRO A 230 -21.36 8.60 -9.30
N ILE A 231 -20.43 7.76 -8.87
CA ILE A 231 -19.16 7.53 -9.55
C ILE A 231 -18.86 6.04 -9.69
N GLU A 232 -18.02 5.70 -10.64
CA GLU A 232 -17.46 4.38 -10.81
C GLU A 232 -15.99 4.42 -10.36
N ILE A 233 -15.63 3.57 -9.39
CA ILE A 233 -14.25 3.33 -8.98
C ILE A 233 -13.79 2.03 -9.62
N ILE A 234 -12.63 2.05 -10.29
CA ILE A 234 -11.97 0.86 -10.82
C ILE A 234 -10.59 0.70 -10.17
N ALA A 235 -10.11 -0.53 -10.14
CA ALA A 235 -8.80 -0.89 -9.66
C ALA A 235 -7.91 -1.38 -10.82
N ARG A 236 -6.61 -1.07 -10.76
CA ARG A 236 -5.57 -1.49 -11.71
C ARG A 236 -4.29 -1.86 -10.94
N PRO A 237 -3.37 -2.63 -11.55
CA PRO A 237 -2.01 -2.75 -11.01
C PRO A 237 -1.37 -1.38 -10.78
N VAL A 238 -0.46 -1.27 -9.84
CA VAL A 238 0.29 -0.02 -9.61
C VAL A 238 1.14 0.36 -10.81
N PRO A 239 1.39 1.64 -11.06
CA PRO A 239 2.33 2.09 -12.08
C PRO A 239 3.75 1.59 -11.80
N VAL A 240 4.55 1.47 -12.85
CA VAL A 240 5.96 1.12 -12.76
C VAL A 240 6.83 2.26 -13.31
N PHE A 241 8.09 2.33 -12.94
CA PHE A 241 9.05 3.21 -13.62
C PHE A 241 9.37 2.67 -15.01
N LYS A 242 9.49 3.53 -16.02
CA LYS A 242 9.75 3.14 -17.43
C LYS A 242 10.99 2.25 -17.58
N ASN A 243 11.99 2.46 -16.74
CA ASN A 243 13.24 1.68 -16.74
C ASN A 243 13.35 0.73 -15.53
N GLY A 244 12.29 0.59 -14.74
CA GLY A 244 12.27 -0.24 -13.53
C GLY A 244 11.73 -1.65 -13.77
N GLY A 245 12.02 -2.55 -12.84
CA GLY A 245 11.36 -3.84 -12.73
C GLY A 245 9.92 -3.67 -12.25
N LYS A 246 9.06 -4.64 -12.56
CA LYS A 246 7.68 -4.67 -12.04
C LYS A 246 7.69 -5.19 -10.60
N LEU A 247 7.93 -4.31 -9.65
CA LEU A 247 7.84 -4.59 -8.22
C LEU A 247 6.58 -3.97 -7.62
N VAL A 248 6.01 -4.65 -6.63
CA VAL A 248 4.88 -4.12 -5.85
C VAL A 248 5.05 -4.47 -4.38
N MET A 249 4.75 -3.52 -3.49
CA MET A 249 4.84 -3.74 -2.05
C MET A 249 3.84 -4.81 -1.61
N GLN A 250 4.35 -5.91 -1.05
CA GLN A 250 3.53 -6.88 -0.35
C GLN A 250 3.04 -6.26 0.97
N ARG A 251 1.77 -6.46 1.28
CA ARG A 251 1.14 -5.96 2.50
C ARG A 251 0.24 -7.03 3.12
N GLY A 252 -0.28 -6.75 4.29
CA GLY A 252 -1.22 -7.61 4.99
C GLY A 252 -0.58 -8.33 6.17
N ALA A 253 -1.42 -8.63 7.15
CA ALA A 253 -1.04 -9.41 8.32
C ALA A 253 -1.07 -10.92 8.00
N GLY A 254 -0.51 -11.71 8.90
CA GLY A 254 -0.70 -13.15 8.94
C GLY A 254 -1.27 -13.61 10.29
N ILE A 255 -1.42 -14.90 10.47
CA ILE A 255 -1.88 -15.49 11.73
C ILE A 255 -0.68 -16.08 12.49
N CYS A 256 -0.54 -15.67 13.74
CA CYS A 256 0.39 -16.27 14.68
C CYS A 256 -0.31 -17.35 15.52
N LEU A 257 0.40 -18.42 15.85
CA LEU A 257 -0.04 -19.50 16.73
C LEU A 257 0.70 -19.39 18.07
N THR A 258 -0.04 -19.23 19.16
CA THR A 258 0.54 -19.18 20.52
C THR A 258 0.84 -20.59 21.02
N LYS A 259 2.03 -20.83 21.55
CA LYS A 259 2.36 -22.11 22.20
C LYS A 259 1.43 -22.43 23.36
N SER A 260 0.93 -23.66 23.37
CA SER A 260 0.03 -24.17 24.38
C SER A 260 0.22 -25.68 24.57
N ASP A 261 -0.81 -26.42 24.90
CA ASP A 261 -0.76 -27.87 24.83
C ASP A 261 -0.86 -28.38 23.38
N PRO A 262 -0.25 -29.54 23.06
CA PRO A 262 -0.18 -30.04 21.69
C PRO A 262 -1.54 -30.26 21.01
N GLU A 263 -2.59 -30.59 21.74
CA GLU A 263 -3.92 -30.82 21.17
C GLU A 263 -4.54 -29.50 20.69
N ARG A 264 -4.34 -28.40 21.43
CA ARG A 264 -4.82 -27.07 21.08
C ARG A 264 -4.04 -26.50 19.90
N GLU A 265 -2.71 -26.63 19.92
CA GLU A 265 -1.86 -26.19 18.82
C GLU A 265 -2.24 -26.91 17.51
N GLU A 266 -2.41 -28.25 17.56
CA GLU A 266 -2.84 -29.05 16.40
C GLU A 266 -4.24 -28.61 15.89
N ALA A 267 -5.19 -28.36 16.80
CA ALA A 267 -6.53 -27.92 16.43
C ALA A 267 -6.51 -26.54 15.77
N ALA A 268 -5.69 -25.62 16.30
CA ALA A 268 -5.49 -24.28 15.72
C ALA A 268 -4.84 -24.35 14.34
N ALA A 269 -3.78 -25.15 14.18
CA ALA A 269 -3.13 -25.38 12.90
C ALA A 269 -4.08 -26.00 11.84
N LYS A 270 -4.93 -26.95 12.25
CA LYS A 270 -5.99 -27.50 11.37
C LYS A 270 -6.97 -26.44 10.88
N PHE A 271 -7.34 -25.49 11.75
CA PHE A 271 -8.18 -24.35 11.32
C PHE A 271 -7.47 -23.50 10.27
N VAL A 272 -6.17 -23.20 10.45
CA VAL A 272 -5.40 -22.43 9.48
C VAL A 272 -5.30 -23.21 8.15
N LYS A 273 -5.04 -24.52 8.17
CA LYS A 273 -5.06 -25.37 6.96
C LYS A 273 -6.39 -25.30 6.24
N TRP A 274 -7.51 -25.45 6.98
CA TRP A 274 -8.85 -25.34 6.39
C TRP A 274 -9.13 -23.97 5.76
N LEU A 275 -8.69 -22.88 6.43
CA LEU A 275 -8.91 -21.51 5.92
C LEU A 275 -8.09 -21.24 4.64
N THR A 276 -6.98 -21.93 4.47
CA THR A 276 -6.09 -21.81 3.31
C THR A 276 -6.33 -22.87 2.23
N GLU A 277 -7.33 -23.76 2.38
CA GLU A 277 -7.81 -24.57 1.26
C GLU A 277 -8.26 -23.67 0.11
N PRO A 278 -7.89 -23.92 -1.16
CA PRO A 278 -8.08 -22.99 -2.26
C PRO A 278 -9.49 -22.40 -2.38
N GLU A 279 -10.53 -23.24 -2.35
CA GLU A 279 -11.92 -22.81 -2.47
C GLU A 279 -12.39 -22.00 -1.26
N LYS A 280 -11.92 -22.36 -0.05
CA LYS A 280 -12.24 -21.63 1.19
C LYS A 280 -11.54 -20.29 1.22
N ASN A 281 -10.26 -20.29 0.82
CA ASN A 281 -9.45 -19.09 0.78
C ASN A 281 -10.03 -18.07 -0.21
N VAL A 282 -10.38 -18.48 -1.44
CA VAL A 282 -11.04 -17.60 -2.42
C VAL A 282 -12.35 -17.05 -1.89
N GLN A 283 -13.21 -17.89 -1.29
CA GLN A 283 -14.46 -17.43 -0.69
C GLN A 283 -14.24 -16.38 0.41
N PHE A 284 -13.20 -16.58 1.24
CA PHE A 284 -12.85 -15.63 2.30
C PHE A 284 -12.32 -14.33 1.72
N VAL A 285 -11.26 -14.38 0.91
CA VAL A 285 -10.58 -13.17 0.42
C VAL A 285 -11.45 -12.32 -0.47
N THR A 286 -12.32 -12.93 -1.31
CA THR A 286 -13.24 -12.19 -2.18
C THR A 286 -14.35 -11.43 -1.43
N SER A 287 -14.57 -11.76 -0.17
CA SER A 287 -15.49 -11.01 0.69
C SER A 287 -14.90 -9.76 1.34
N VAL A 288 -13.54 -9.64 1.35
CA VAL A 288 -12.82 -8.62 2.13
C VAL A 288 -11.77 -7.82 1.34
N GLY A 289 -11.62 -8.06 0.04
CA GLY A 289 -10.69 -7.30 -0.81
C GLY A 289 -9.22 -7.68 -0.65
N TYR A 290 -8.94 -8.93 -0.26
CA TYR A 290 -7.58 -9.45 -0.11
C TYR A 290 -7.22 -10.42 -1.24
N MET A 291 -5.92 -10.68 -1.41
CA MET A 291 -5.40 -11.71 -2.30
C MET A 291 -5.45 -13.09 -1.63
N PRO A 292 -5.71 -14.15 -2.40
CA PRO A 292 -5.47 -15.51 -1.95
C PRO A 292 -3.97 -15.77 -1.72
N VAL A 293 -3.65 -16.86 -1.03
CA VAL A 293 -2.26 -17.10 -0.59
C VAL A 293 -1.60 -18.31 -1.26
N THR A 294 -2.32 -19.02 -2.11
CA THR A 294 -1.79 -20.18 -2.86
C THR A 294 -1.99 -19.99 -4.36
N GLU A 295 -1.10 -20.58 -5.19
CA GLU A 295 -1.23 -20.54 -6.65
C GLU A 295 -2.58 -21.11 -7.12
N LYS A 296 -3.01 -22.26 -6.53
CA LYS A 296 -4.30 -22.88 -6.85
C LYS A 296 -5.50 -21.98 -6.54
N ALA A 297 -5.41 -21.19 -5.47
CA ALA A 297 -6.47 -20.24 -5.15
C ALA A 297 -6.50 -19.06 -6.13
N PHE A 298 -5.34 -18.59 -6.62
CA PHE A 298 -5.28 -17.62 -7.72
C PHE A 298 -5.90 -18.15 -9.00
N GLU A 299 -5.68 -19.44 -9.35
CA GLU A 299 -6.30 -20.08 -10.52
C GLU A 299 -7.83 -20.10 -10.46
N LEU A 300 -8.42 -20.07 -9.26
CA LEU A 300 -9.87 -20.02 -9.07
C LEU A 300 -10.48 -18.61 -9.16
N LEU A 301 -9.67 -17.55 -9.09
CA LEU A 301 -10.16 -16.17 -9.13
C LEU A 301 -10.98 -15.83 -10.38
N PRO A 302 -10.61 -16.25 -11.62
CA PRO A 302 -11.40 -15.94 -12.82
C PRO A 302 -12.86 -16.40 -12.72
N GLU A 303 -13.11 -17.58 -12.13
CA GLU A 303 -14.47 -18.07 -11.90
C GLU A 303 -15.18 -17.26 -10.80
N ALA A 304 -14.47 -16.94 -9.73
CA ALA A 304 -15.03 -16.13 -8.64
C ALA A 304 -15.41 -14.72 -9.11
N ILE A 305 -14.60 -14.08 -9.96
CA ILE A 305 -14.88 -12.76 -10.56
C ILE A 305 -16.19 -12.75 -11.34
N ASN A 306 -16.49 -13.82 -12.10
CA ASN A 306 -17.73 -13.92 -12.88
C ASN A 306 -18.99 -13.88 -12.00
N ASN A 307 -18.89 -14.26 -10.73
CA ASN A 307 -19.99 -14.27 -9.77
C ASN A 307 -20.13 -12.94 -9.00
N LEU A 308 -19.18 -12.02 -9.12
CA LEU A 308 -19.26 -10.69 -8.51
C LEU A 308 -20.20 -9.79 -9.31
N THR A 309 -20.93 -8.94 -8.63
CA THR A 309 -21.86 -7.97 -9.25
C THR A 309 -21.31 -6.54 -9.23
N ASN A 310 -20.35 -6.25 -8.38
CA ASN A 310 -19.77 -4.91 -8.22
C ASN A 310 -18.51 -4.80 -9.07
N GLU A 311 -18.48 -3.84 -10.01
CA GLU A 311 -17.36 -3.64 -10.95
C GLU A 311 -16.06 -3.26 -10.26
N LYS A 312 -16.11 -2.52 -9.16
CA LYS A 312 -14.94 -2.19 -8.33
C LYS A 312 -14.23 -3.45 -7.83
N TYR A 313 -14.99 -4.44 -7.35
CA TYR A 313 -14.41 -5.71 -6.92
C TYR A 313 -13.95 -6.57 -8.10
N LYS A 314 -14.69 -6.59 -9.21
CA LYS A 314 -14.24 -7.30 -10.42
C LYS A 314 -12.90 -6.78 -10.91
N SER A 315 -12.77 -5.45 -11.05
CA SER A 315 -11.51 -4.83 -11.47
C SER A 315 -10.37 -5.08 -10.47
N LEU A 316 -10.66 -5.09 -9.17
CA LEU A 316 -9.67 -5.41 -8.14
C LEU A 316 -9.11 -6.82 -8.29
N TYR A 317 -9.98 -7.83 -8.43
CA TYR A 317 -9.52 -9.22 -8.55
C TYR A 317 -8.86 -9.48 -9.91
N GLN A 318 -9.26 -8.77 -10.97
CA GLN A 318 -8.52 -8.79 -12.23
C GLN A 318 -7.12 -8.18 -12.04
N ALA A 319 -7.01 -7.04 -11.36
CA ALA A 319 -5.72 -6.42 -11.06
C ALA A 319 -4.81 -7.33 -10.21
N PHE A 320 -5.37 -8.16 -9.32
CA PHE A 320 -4.59 -9.17 -8.60
C PHE A 320 -4.02 -10.26 -9.50
N ILE A 321 -4.83 -10.75 -10.45
CA ILE A 321 -4.37 -11.74 -11.44
C ILE A 321 -3.25 -11.14 -12.28
N ASP A 322 -3.42 -9.92 -12.76
CA ASP A 322 -2.42 -9.22 -13.58
C ASP A 322 -1.13 -8.98 -12.76
N THR A 323 -1.28 -8.55 -11.52
CA THR A 323 -0.14 -8.34 -10.59
C THR A 323 0.61 -9.64 -10.30
N GLN A 324 -0.09 -10.72 -9.97
CA GLN A 324 0.54 -12.01 -9.69
C GLN A 324 1.28 -12.58 -10.91
N ASN A 325 0.76 -12.34 -12.11
CA ASN A 325 1.37 -12.82 -13.35
C ASN A 325 2.57 -11.99 -13.83
N GLU A 326 2.61 -10.69 -13.49
CA GLU A 326 3.55 -9.75 -14.11
C GLU A 326 4.52 -9.10 -13.12
N TYR A 327 4.19 -9.06 -11.83
CA TYR A 327 4.97 -8.36 -10.81
C TYR A 327 5.64 -9.34 -9.86
N THR A 328 6.75 -8.90 -9.28
CA THR A 328 7.35 -9.54 -8.11
C THR A 328 6.86 -8.84 -6.86
N PHE A 329 6.40 -9.60 -5.87
CA PHE A 329 6.02 -9.05 -4.57
C PHE A 329 7.28 -8.71 -3.78
N TYR A 330 7.42 -7.44 -3.44
CA TYR A 330 8.52 -6.93 -2.64
C TYR A 330 8.16 -7.01 -1.15
N CYS A 331 9.01 -7.64 -0.38
CA CYS A 331 8.89 -7.72 1.07
C CYS A 331 9.79 -6.67 1.72
N ALA A 332 9.24 -5.85 2.59
CA ALA A 332 10.04 -4.90 3.37
C ALA A 332 11.10 -5.63 4.21
N PRO A 333 12.31 -5.07 4.36
CA PRO A 333 13.36 -5.70 5.14
C PRO A 333 12.98 -5.81 6.63
N GLN A 334 13.41 -6.89 7.27
CA GLN A 334 13.17 -7.15 8.70
C GLN A 334 14.25 -6.47 9.55
N ILE A 335 14.18 -5.14 9.66
CA ILE A 335 15.10 -4.33 10.48
C ILE A 335 14.34 -3.65 11.63
N GLU A 336 14.96 -3.52 12.80
CA GLU A 336 14.32 -2.94 14.00
C GLU A 336 13.91 -1.50 13.80
N SER A 337 14.73 -0.71 13.09
CA SER A 337 14.48 0.71 12.82
C SER A 337 13.43 0.99 11.73
N TYR A 338 12.86 -0.04 11.08
CA TYR A 338 11.98 0.14 9.92
C TYR A 338 10.78 1.05 10.20
N LEU A 339 10.07 0.80 11.31
CA LEU A 339 8.88 1.58 11.67
C LEU A 339 9.22 3.04 11.98
N ASP A 340 10.31 3.28 12.70
CA ASP A 340 10.76 4.64 13.03
C ASP A 340 11.21 5.39 11.78
N SER A 341 11.91 4.71 10.86
CA SER A 341 12.32 5.25 9.56
C SER A 341 11.12 5.61 8.70
N GLU A 342 10.13 4.71 8.59
CA GLU A 342 8.86 4.94 7.89
C GLU A 342 8.14 6.17 8.43
N MET A 343 7.93 6.25 9.75
CA MET A 343 7.22 7.37 10.40
C MET A 343 7.95 8.70 10.20
N LYS A 344 9.28 8.72 10.34
CA LYS A 344 10.12 9.91 10.14
C LYS A 344 10.07 10.36 8.69
N PHE A 345 10.14 9.42 7.73
CA PHE A 345 10.07 9.68 6.31
C PHE A 345 8.72 10.30 5.93
N GLU A 346 7.60 9.66 6.28
CA GLU A 346 6.24 10.10 5.99
C GLU A 346 5.99 11.54 6.47
N LYS A 347 6.42 11.85 7.69
CA LYS A 347 6.27 13.19 8.24
C LYS A 347 7.10 14.22 7.48
N ASN A 348 8.38 13.92 7.23
CA ASN A 348 9.30 14.86 6.61
C ASN A 348 8.97 15.12 5.14
N ILE A 349 8.63 14.07 4.36
CA ILE A 349 8.29 14.24 2.94
C ILE A 349 7.09 15.17 2.76
N ARG A 350 6.00 14.95 3.52
CA ARG A 350 4.81 15.81 3.47
C ARG A 350 5.12 17.26 3.85
N MET A 351 5.85 17.45 4.94
CA MET A 351 6.20 18.78 5.43
C MET A 351 7.08 19.55 4.43
N LYS A 352 8.10 18.89 3.88
CA LYS A 352 9.04 19.53 2.95
C LYS A 352 8.37 19.87 1.62
N LEU A 353 7.62 18.94 1.03
CA LEU A 353 6.92 19.18 -0.24
C LEU A 353 5.79 20.22 -0.09
N THR A 354 5.05 20.22 1.03
CA THR A 354 4.07 21.28 1.31
C THR A 354 4.72 22.65 1.44
N SER A 355 5.89 22.74 2.06
CA SER A 355 6.65 23.99 2.16
C SER A 355 7.15 24.45 0.77
N ALA A 356 7.68 23.53 -0.02
CA ALA A 356 8.16 23.83 -1.37
C ALA A 356 7.02 24.32 -2.29
N ARG A 357 5.83 23.67 -2.22
CA ARG A 357 4.66 24.14 -2.94
C ARG A 357 4.27 25.58 -2.58
N LYS A 358 4.31 25.96 -1.30
CA LYS A 358 4.04 27.36 -0.89
C LYS A 358 5.06 28.33 -1.47
N ARG A 359 6.34 27.95 -1.51
CA ARG A 359 7.41 28.76 -2.14
C ARG A 359 7.17 28.91 -3.65
N TYR A 360 6.75 27.84 -4.32
CA TYR A 360 6.39 27.87 -5.73
C TYR A 360 5.21 28.80 -6.02
N MET A 361 4.11 28.67 -5.27
CA MET A 361 2.93 29.54 -5.40
C MET A 361 3.23 31.02 -5.12
N ASN A 362 4.21 31.30 -4.28
CA ASN A 362 4.69 32.66 -4.00
C ASN A 362 5.70 33.18 -5.03
N ASN A 363 6.06 32.41 -6.06
CA ASN A 363 7.11 32.74 -7.05
C ASN A 363 8.48 33.01 -6.40
N GLU A 364 8.83 32.30 -5.33
CA GLU A 364 10.11 32.49 -4.61
C GLU A 364 11.29 31.86 -5.34
N ALA A 365 11.08 30.78 -6.10
CA ALA A 365 12.05 30.13 -6.95
C ALA A 365 11.36 29.34 -8.08
N ASP A 366 12.12 28.98 -9.12
CA ASP A 366 11.64 28.11 -10.18
C ASP A 366 11.51 26.65 -9.72
N ILE A 367 10.77 25.85 -10.48
CA ILE A 367 10.46 24.46 -10.12
C ILE A 367 11.71 23.59 -10.02
N GLU A 368 12.67 23.73 -10.94
CA GLU A 368 13.91 22.95 -10.94
C GLU A 368 14.72 23.19 -9.66
N THR A 369 14.86 24.45 -9.28
CA THR A 369 15.54 24.85 -8.03
C THR A 369 14.79 24.26 -6.82
N LEU A 370 13.46 24.37 -6.77
CA LEU A 370 12.68 23.89 -5.64
C LEU A 370 12.73 22.36 -5.48
N VAL A 371 12.72 21.60 -6.58
CA VAL A 371 12.81 20.15 -6.54
C VAL A 371 14.09 19.69 -5.84
N TRP A 372 15.24 20.24 -6.23
CA TRP A 372 16.53 19.80 -5.71
C TRP A 372 16.92 20.42 -4.37
N ASP A 373 16.55 21.67 -4.11
CA ASP A 373 16.70 22.28 -2.78
C ASP A 373 15.87 21.50 -1.74
N THR A 374 14.65 21.11 -2.12
CA THR A 374 13.77 20.34 -1.23
C THR A 374 14.30 18.93 -1.00
N PHE A 375 14.95 18.33 -2.01
CA PHE A 375 15.63 17.05 -1.83
C PHE A 375 16.74 17.14 -0.76
N GLN A 376 17.59 18.15 -0.87
CA GLN A 376 18.67 18.36 0.11
C GLN A 376 18.10 18.63 1.51
N GLU A 377 17.09 19.50 1.62
CA GLU A 377 16.43 19.78 2.89
C GLU A 377 15.76 18.54 3.50
N PHE A 378 15.25 17.64 2.65
CA PHE A 378 14.61 16.39 3.07
C PHE A 378 15.68 15.41 3.56
N SER A 379 16.71 15.12 2.75
CA SER A 379 17.79 14.19 3.13
C SER A 379 18.51 14.60 4.41
N ASP A 380 18.86 15.89 4.56
CA ASP A 380 19.46 16.44 5.78
C ASP A 380 18.56 16.24 7.02
N SER A 381 17.23 16.29 6.85
CA SER A 381 16.28 16.08 7.95
C SER A 381 16.12 14.61 8.36
N MET A 382 16.60 13.69 7.53
CA MET A 382 16.53 12.26 7.78
C MET A 382 17.79 11.72 8.49
N GLU A 383 18.92 12.42 8.39
CA GLU A 383 20.12 12.14 9.18
C GLU A 383 19.87 12.46 10.68
#